data_7b51569ba904eaec8878a0ddcb127c76
#
_entry.id   7b51569ba904eaec8878a0ddcb127c76
#
_cell.length_a   1.000
_cell.length_b   1.000
_cell.length_c   1.000
_cell.angle_alpha   90.00
_cell.angle_beta   90.00
_cell.angle_gamma   90.00
#
_symmetry.space_group_name_H-M   'P 1'
#
loop_
_entity.id
_entity.type
_entity.pdbx_description
1 polymer ?
#
loop_
_entity_poly.entity_id
_entity_poly.type
_entity_poly.pdbx_seq_one_letter_code
_entity_poly.pdbx_strand_id
1 'polypeptide(L)'
;MRKKGQVILGIILVLWMLQGKVIYATENLEEQEISLGVVTANTLNIRQGPDETQTIIETVSKDTEISLLSKLGEWYVIQTPSGKVGCASMPYIQEKEQNIGGETENGLTQMTEMETMLLNTINQKRKENNLVELTIDDELQNVARLKAIEMVEKDYFSHTSPTYGSPFEMMDQMGITYKVAGENIAGNISPEEAISAWMQSEGH
;
A
#
# COMPACT_ATOMS: atom_id res chain seq x y z
N MET A 1 -11.55 17.51 31.59
CA MET A 1 -12.33 16.66 30.67
C MET A 1 -11.74 16.84 29.27
N ARG A 2 -10.92 15.90 28.81
CA ARG A 2 -10.37 15.89 27.44
C ARG A 2 -11.48 15.38 26.51
N LYS A 3 -11.90 16.21 25.56
CA LYS A 3 -12.76 15.76 24.44
C LYS A 3 -11.99 14.72 23.65
N LYS A 4 -12.49 13.48 23.63
CA LYS A 4 -12.05 12.47 22.66
C LYS A 4 -12.39 13.01 21.28
N GLY A 5 -11.38 13.34 20.49
CA GLY A 5 -11.56 13.64 19.08
C GLY A 5 -12.20 12.45 18.39
N GLN A 6 -13.29 12.66 17.71
CA GLN A 6 -13.85 11.69 16.78
C GLN A 6 -12.81 11.51 15.68
N VAL A 7 -12.22 10.31 15.62
CA VAL A 7 -11.43 9.89 14.46
C VAL A 7 -12.46 9.70 13.34
N ILE A 8 -12.45 10.61 12.37
CA ILE A 8 -13.20 10.41 11.13
C ILE A 8 -12.44 9.34 10.38
N LEU A 9 -13.00 8.14 10.30
CA LEU A 9 -12.51 7.05 9.47
C LEU A 9 -12.64 7.49 8.01
N GLY A 10 -11.54 7.85 7.39
CA GLY A 10 -11.46 8.15 5.97
C GLY A 10 -10.70 7.03 5.26
N ILE A 11 -11.18 6.64 4.08
CA ILE A 11 -10.46 5.74 3.19
C ILE A 11 -9.47 6.59 2.40
N ILE A 12 -8.19 6.26 2.46
CA ILE A 12 -7.18 6.87 1.59
C ILE A 12 -7.04 5.98 0.36
N LEU A 13 -7.29 6.58 -0.79
CA LEU A 13 -7.19 5.93 -2.09
C LEU A 13 -5.97 6.48 -2.82
N VAL A 14 -5.05 5.60 -3.15
CA VAL A 14 -3.92 5.92 -4.04
C VAL A 14 -4.14 5.21 -5.36
N LEU A 15 -4.18 5.98 -6.43
CA LEU A 15 -4.34 5.51 -7.79
C LEU A 15 -3.04 5.78 -8.55
N TRP A 16 -2.42 4.74 -9.05
CA TRP A 16 -1.26 4.84 -9.91
C TRP A 16 -1.58 4.33 -11.31
N MET A 17 -1.19 5.08 -12.34
CA MET A 17 -1.38 4.69 -13.74
C MET A 17 -0.05 4.30 -14.37
N LEU A 18 0.01 3.10 -14.92
CA LEU A 18 1.17 2.59 -15.64
C LEU A 18 0.73 1.99 -16.98
N GLN A 19 1.09 2.60 -18.11
CA GLN A 19 0.93 2.03 -19.45
C GLN A 19 -0.40 1.26 -19.72
N GLY A 20 -1.55 1.81 -19.27
CA GLY A 20 -2.85 1.13 -19.36
C GLY A 20 -3.14 0.18 -18.18
N LYS A 21 -2.28 0.12 -17.18
CA LYS A 21 -2.54 -0.51 -15.90
C LYS A 21 -2.89 0.54 -14.85
N VAL A 22 -3.82 0.23 -13.97
CA VAL A 22 -4.22 1.08 -12.84
C VAL A 22 -4.19 0.28 -11.56
N ILE A 23 -3.83 0.94 -10.51
CA ILE A 23 -3.67 0.34 -9.21
C ILE A 23 -4.28 1.21 -8.14
N TYR A 24 -4.84 0.55 -7.17
CA TYR A 24 -5.53 1.14 -6.04
C TYR A 24 -4.99 0.61 -4.74
N ALA A 25 -4.81 1.49 -3.78
CA ALA A 25 -4.79 1.10 -2.40
C ALA A 25 -5.97 1.77 -1.69
N THR A 26 -6.76 0.99 -1.03
CA THR A 26 -7.76 1.46 -0.09
C THR A 26 -7.39 0.92 1.27
N GLU A 27 -7.20 1.78 2.22
CA GLU A 27 -7.12 1.33 3.60
C GLU A 27 -8.49 1.54 4.26
N ASN A 28 -9.15 0.43 4.54
CA ASN A 28 -10.30 0.39 5.41
C ASN A 28 -9.76 0.04 6.79
N LEU A 29 -9.82 0.97 7.74
CA LEU A 29 -9.36 0.75 9.12
C LEU A 29 -10.25 -0.24 9.91
N GLU A 30 -11.19 -0.92 9.26
CA GLU A 30 -11.92 -2.05 9.82
C GLU A 30 -11.21 -3.35 9.45
N GLU A 31 -10.43 -3.88 10.41
CA GLU A 31 -9.83 -5.24 10.43
C GLU A 31 -9.28 -5.77 9.09
N GLN A 32 -8.23 -5.16 8.59
CA GLN A 32 -7.36 -5.88 7.65
C GLN A 32 -6.68 -6.99 8.47
N GLU A 33 -6.82 -8.26 8.04
CA GLU A 33 -6.08 -9.39 8.62
C GLU A 33 -4.59 -9.17 8.38
N ILE A 34 -3.93 -8.57 9.35
CA ILE A 34 -2.49 -8.33 9.34
C ILE A 34 -1.81 -9.67 9.56
N SER A 35 -1.16 -10.21 8.54
CA SER A 35 -0.30 -11.37 8.73
C SER A 35 0.86 -10.98 9.65
N LEU A 36 1.17 -11.85 10.61
CA LEU A 36 2.28 -11.64 11.52
C LEU A 36 3.50 -12.45 11.06
N GLY A 37 4.66 -11.85 11.18
CA GLY A 37 5.94 -12.52 10.99
C GLY A 37 6.80 -12.46 12.24
N VAL A 38 7.69 -13.42 12.39
CA VAL A 38 8.72 -13.45 13.44
C VAL A 38 10.09 -13.35 12.81
N VAL A 39 10.90 -12.43 13.30
CA VAL A 39 12.28 -12.26 12.85
C VAL A 39 13.13 -13.45 13.30
N THR A 40 13.79 -14.13 12.36
CA THR A 40 14.65 -15.29 12.61
C THR A 40 16.14 -14.92 12.72
N ALA A 41 16.57 -13.83 12.09
CA ALA A 41 17.92 -13.32 12.16
C ALA A 41 18.22 -12.66 13.51
N ASN A 42 19.47 -12.70 13.98
CA ASN A 42 19.87 -12.01 15.21
C ASN A 42 19.58 -10.52 15.17
N THR A 43 19.74 -9.91 13.98
CA THR A 43 19.37 -8.52 13.70
C THR A 43 18.88 -8.47 12.24
N LEU A 44 17.72 -7.90 12.03
CA LEU A 44 17.14 -7.66 10.71
C LEU A 44 17.11 -6.16 10.43
N ASN A 45 17.68 -5.78 9.29
CA ASN A 45 17.64 -4.40 8.82
C ASN A 45 16.28 -4.15 8.16
N ILE A 46 15.63 -3.10 8.57
CA ILE A 46 14.42 -2.55 7.93
C ILE A 46 14.88 -1.39 7.07
N ARG A 47 14.56 -1.45 5.80
CA ARG A 47 15.08 -0.54 4.78
C ARG A 47 13.98 0.31 4.16
N GLN A 48 14.39 1.41 3.57
CA GLN A 48 13.51 2.33 2.86
C GLN A 48 12.91 1.71 1.57
N GLY A 49 13.54 0.69 0.99
CA GLY A 49 13.07 0.01 -0.22
C GLY A 49 13.56 -1.44 -0.27
N PRO A 50 13.08 -2.25 -1.25
CA PRO A 50 13.33 -3.69 -1.36
C PRO A 50 14.68 -4.00 -2.01
N ASP A 51 15.76 -3.41 -1.52
CA ASP A 51 17.13 -3.62 -1.99
C ASP A 51 18.14 -3.45 -0.86
N GLU A 52 19.22 -4.23 -0.86
CA GLU A 52 20.26 -4.19 0.17
C GLU A 52 21.06 -2.87 0.21
N THR A 53 21.05 -2.10 -0.86
CA THR A 53 21.71 -0.79 -0.94
C THR A 53 20.86 0.34 -0.35
N GLN A 54 19.56 0.11 -0.15
CA GLN A 54 18.65 1.11 0.41
C GLN A 54 18.95 1.43 1.87
N THR A 55 18.67 2.67 2.23
CA THR A 55 18.93 3.20 3.58
C THR A 55 18.22 2.35 4.64
N ILE A 56 18.98 1.97 5.69
CA ILE A 56 18.42 1.31 6.87
C ILE A 56 17.70 2.37 7.71
N ILE A 57 16.38 2.18 7.92
CA ILE A 57 15.54 3.10 8.72
C ILE A 57 15.37 2.61 10.16
N GLU A 58 15.52 1.30 10.39
CA GLU A 58 15.46 0.67 11.70
C GLU A 58 16.16 -0.69 11.67
N THR A 59 16.43 -1.24 12.85
CA THR A 59 16.85 -2.64 13.04
C THR A 59 15.98 -3.29 14.08
N VAL A 60 15.59 -4.55 13.84
CA VAL A 60 14.82 -5.36 14.80
C VAL A 60 15.58 -6.62 15.15
N SER A 61 15.44 -7.04 16.41
CA SER A 61 16.13 -8.21 16.96
C SER A 61 15.39 -9.50 16.62
N LYS A 62 16.09 -10.61 16.76
CA LYS A 62 15.52 -11.95 16.69
C LYS A 62 14.30 -12.10 17.61
N ASP A 63 13.36 -12.93 17.20
CA ASP A 63 12.11 -13.24 17.89
C ASP A 63 11.16 -12.03 18.06
N THR A 64 11.47 -10.89 17.42
CA THR A 64 10.53 -9.75 17.34
C THR A 64 9.38 -10.09 16.39
N GLU A 65 8.15 -9.86 16.86
CA GLU A 65 6.95 -9.91 16.00
C GLU A 65 6.83 -8.62 15.21
N ILE A 66 6.53 -8.76 13.93
CA ILE A 66 6.32 -7.67 12.97
C ILE A 66 5.05 -7.92 12.18
N SER A 67 4.38 -6.84 11.77
CA SER A 67 3.23 -6.94 10.88
C SER A 67 3.71 -7.04 9.44
N LEU A 68 3.20 -8.03 8.69
CA LEU A 68 3.47 -8.20 7.27
C LEU A 68 2.35 -7.52 6.49
N LEU A 69 2.68 -6.43 5.79
CA LEU A 69 1.70 -5.60 5.09
C LEU A 69 1.53 -6.00 3.62
N SER A 70 2.64 -6.34 2.94
CA SER A 70 2.62 -6.83 1.55
C SER A 70 3.94 -7.48 1.14
N LYS A 71 3.98 -8.09 -0.07
CA LYS A 71 5.18 -8.68 -0.67
C LYS A 71 5.64 -7.85 -1.87
N LEU A 72 6.96 -7.61 -1.96
CA LEU A 72 7.62 -6.98 -3.10
C LEU A 72 8.81 -7.85 -3.52
N GLY A 73 8.63 -8.71 -4.51
CA GLY A 73 9.65 -9.69 -4.90
C GLY A 73 10.08 -10.56 -3.72
N GLU A 74 11.37 -10.55 -3.37
CA GLU A 74 11.96 -11.29 -2.24
C GLU A 74 11.92 -10.51 -0.91
N TRP A 75 11.09 -9.46 -0.82
CA TRP A 75 10.97 -8.59 0.33
C TRP A 75 9.54 -8.52 0.85
N TYR A 76 9.40 -8.34 2.17
CA TYR A 76 8.14 -7.91 2.78
C TYR A 76 8.15 -6.39 2.98
N VAL A 77 7.04 -5.74 2.71
CA VAL A 77 6.70 -4.48 3.36
C VAL A 77 6.18 -4.83 4.75
N ILE A 78 6.80 -4.28 5.77
CA ILE A 78 6.49 -4.60 7.17
C ILE A 78 6.27 -3.34 8.00
N GLN A 79 5.53 -3.49 9.09
CA GLN A 79 5.49 -2.51 10.17
C GLN A 79 6.18 -3.10 11.41
N THR A 80 7.09 -2.33 11.99
CA THR A 80 7.79 -2.69 13.22
C THR A 80 6.92 -2.40 14.46
N PRO A 81 7.23 -2.97 15.63
CA PRO A 81 6.55 -2.61 16.88
C PRO A 81 6.66 -1.13 17.27
N SER A 82 7.64 -0.42 16.73
CA SER A 82 7.78 1.03 16.92
C SER A 82 6.85 1.86 16.01
N GLY A 83 6.12 1.20 15.11
CA GLY A 83 5.23 1.82 14.12
C GLY A 83 5.92 2.25 12.82
N LYS A 84 7.21 1.95 12.61
CA LYS A 84 7.88 2.29 11.35
C LYS A 84 7.54 1.27 10.26
N VAL A 85 7.24 1.79 9.07
CA VAL A 85 7.01 1.00 7.87
C VAL A 85 8.25 1.00 6.98
N GLY A 86 8.61 -0.17 6.45
CA GLY A 86 9.76 -0.33 5.57
C GLY A 86 9.85 -1.74 4.97
N CYS A 87 10.93 -2.01 4.24
CA CYS A 87 11.15 -3.28 3.57
C CYS A 87 12.12 -4.17 4.37
N ALA A 88 11.80 -5.45 4.48
CA ALA A 88 12.60 -6.47 5.13
C ALA A 88 12.72 -7.72 4.26
N SER A 89 13.91 -8.31 4.21
CA SER A 89 14.19 -9.49 3.37
C SER A 89 13.49 -10.73 3.90
N MET A 90 12.74 -11.41 3.04
CA MET A 90 11.86 -12.55 3.36
C MET A 90 12.59 -13.73 4.03
N PRO A 91 13.82 -14.16 3.62
CA PRO A 91 14.51 -15.29 4.23
C PRO A 91 14.76 -15.15 5.74
N TYR A 92 14.67 -13.97 6.30
CA TYR A 92 14.90 -13.68 7.72
C TYR A 92 13.62 -13.50 8.53
N ILE A 93 12.47 -13.86 7.94
CA ILE A 93 11.15 -13.72 8.56
C ILE A 93 10.41 -15.04 8.42
N GLN A 94 9.91 -15.56 9.52
CA GLN A 94 8.99 -16.70 9.54
C GLN A 94 7.57 -16.17 9.68
N GLU A 95 6.73 -16.43 8.68
CA GLU A 95 5.30 -16.12 8.78
C GLU A 95 4.68 -16.94 9.91
N LYS A 96 3.85 -16.32 10.74
CA LYS A 96 3.01 -17.03 11.71
C LYS A 96 1.77 -17.52 10.99
N GLU A 97 1.56 -18.83 10.98
CA GLU A 97 0.28 -19.38 10.59
C GLU A 97 -0.81 -18.90 11.57
N GLN A 98 -1.67 -18.02 11.12
CA GLN A 98 -2.93 -17.78 11.82
C GLN A 98 -3.88 -18.92 11.48
N ASN A 99 -4.25 -19.69 12.49
CA ASN A 99 -5.18 -20.79 12.37
C ASN A 99 -6.62 -20.27 12.22
N ILE A 100 -6.90 -19.65 11.08
CA ILE A 100 -8.25 -19.24 10.68
C ILE A 100 -8.67 -20.23 9.59
N GLY A 101 -9.64 -21.06 9.91
CA GLY A 101 -10.11 -22.10 9.00
C GLY A 101 -10.65 -21.54 7.68
N GLY A 102 -9.98 -21.86 6.60
CA GLY A 102 -10.46 -21.67 5.23
C GLY A 102 -9.55 -20.79 4.37
N GLU A 103 -8.73 -21.45 3.52
CA GLU A 103 -8.18 -20.94 2.26
C GLU A 103 -7.45 -19.57 2.29
N THR A 104 -6.12 -19.53 2.59
CA THR A 104 -5.33 -18.39 2.10
C THR A 104 -3.83 -18.65 2.05
N GLU A 105 -3.32 -19.16 0.94
CA GLU A 105 -1.93 -18.87 0.51
C GLU A 105 -1.80 -17.50 -0.21
N ASN A 106 -2.89 -16.70 -0.32
CA ASN A 106 -2.96 -15.52 -1.20
C ASN A 106 -3.34 -14.20 -0.52
N GLY A 107 -3.39 -14.10 0.80
CA GLY A 107 -3.94 -12.91 1.48
C GLY A 107 -3.24 -11.57 1.18
N LEU A 108 -1.95 -11.58 0.84
CA LEU A 108 -1.17 -10.34 0.60
C LEU A 108 -1.18 -9.86 -0.87
N THR A 109 -1.65 -10.69 -1.81
CA THR A 109 -1.71 -10.36 -3.25
C THR A 109 -3.12 -10.15 -3.76
N GLN A 110 -4.14 -10.56 -2.98
CA GLN A 110 -5.51 -10.45 -3.41
C GLN A 110 -6.04 -9.01 -3.22
N MET A 111 -6.82 -8.55 -4.19
CA MET A 111 -7.54 -7.27 -4.09
C MET A 111 -8.63 -7.35 -3.03
N THR A 112 -8.74 -6.30 -2.22
CA THR A 112 -9.90 -6.12 -1.34
C THR A 112 -11.17 -5.88 -2.17
N GLU A 113 -12.34 -6.05 -1.54
CA GLU A 113 -13.63 -5.74 -2.20
C GLU A 113 -13.68 -4.28 -2.68
N MET A 114 -13.13 -3.35 -1.90
CA MET A 114 -13.10 -1.93 -2.25
C MET A 114 -12.16 -1.63 -3.41
N GLU A 115 -10.98 -2.25 -3.45
CA GLU A 115 -10.05 -2.14 -4.59
C GLU A 115 -10.69 -2.70 -5.86
N THR A 116 -11.39 -3.82 -5.76
CA THR A 116 -12.14 -4.43 -6.88
C THR A 116 -13.27 -3.50 -7.37
N MET A 117 -14.03 -2.92 -6.44
CA MET A 117 -15.09 -1.97 -6.76
C MET A 117 -14.53 -0.72 -7.44
N LEU A 118 -13.42 -0.19 -6.96
CA LEU A 118 -12.75 0.97 -7.54
C LEU A 118 -12.30 0.69 -8.98
N LEU A 119 -11.61 -0.45 -9.23
CA LEU A 119 -11.20 -0.86 -10.57
C LEU A 119 -12.39 -0.95 -11.53
N ASN A 120 -13.45 -1.63 -11.11
CA ASN A 120 -14.64 -1.81 -11.93
C ASN A 120 -15.29 -0.47 -12.27
N THR A 121 -15.41 0.43 -11.29
CA THR A 121 -16.04 1.74 -11.51
C THR A 121 -15.21 2.63 -12.42
N ILE A 122 -13.88 2.63 -12.28
CA ILE A 122 -13.01 3.37 -13.22
C ILE A 122 -13.06 2.76 -14.62
N ASN A 123 -13.01 1.44 -14.75
CA ASN A 123 -13.08 0.81 -16.05
C ASN A 123 -14.44 1.06 -16.74
N GLN A 124 -15.52 1.14 -15.95
CA GLN A 124 -16.79 1.60 -16.47
C GLN A 124 -16.70 3.03 -17.02
N LYS A 125 -16.11 3.98 -16.27
CA LYS A 125 -15.92 5.37 -16.74
C LYS A 125 -15.03 5.45 -17.98
N ARG A 126 -13.96 4.65 -18.02
CA ARG A 126 -13.08 4.57 -19.19
C ARG A 126 -13.84 4.08 -20.42
N LYS A 127 -14.64 3.02 -20.28
CA LYS A 127 -15.48 2.48 -21.35
C LYS A 127 -16.52 3.50 -21.86
N GLU A 128 -17.17 4.23 -20.94
CA GLU A 128 -18.10 5.32 -21.30
C GLU A 128 -17.41 6.41 -22.13
N ASN A 129 -16.08 6.58 -21.97
CA ASN A 129 -15.26 7.54 -22.72
C ASN A 129 -14.45 6.91 -23.86
N ASN A 130 -14.76 5.68 -24.29
CA ASN A 130 -14.05 4.95 -25.35
C ASN A 130 -12.55 4.73 -25.07
N LEU A 131 -12.15 4.62 -23.81
CA LEU A 131 -10.79 4.32 -23.40
C LEU A 131 -10.64 2.83 -23.09
N VAL A 132 -9.43 2.30 -23.30
CA VAL A 132 -9.09 0.91 -22.97
C VAL A 132 -9.16 0.69 -21.46
N GLU A 133 -9.75 -0.44 -21.05
CA GLU A 133 -9.79 -0.84 -19.64
C GLU A 133 -8.38 -1.03 -19.07
N LEU A 134 -8.28 -0.83 -17.78
CA LEU A 134 -7.04 -0.95 -17.02
C LEU A 134 -6.98 -2.33 -16.35
N THR A 135 -5.78 -2.85 -16.20
CA THR A 135 -5.52 -4.10 -15.50
C THR A 135 -4.65 -3.85 -14.27
N ILE A 136 -4.72 -4.76 -13.31
CA ILE A 136 -3.88 -4.69 -12.10
C ILE A 136 -2.43 -5.02 -12.43
N ASP A 137 -1.55 -4.42 -11.66
CA ASP A 137 -0.14 -4.74 -11.51
C ASP A 137 0.13 -4.91 -10.01
N ASP A 138 0.41 -6.14 -9.60
CA ASP A 138 0.46 -6.50 -8.17
C ASP A 138 1.59 -5.78 -7.42
N GLU A 139 2.75 -5.58 -8.07
CA GLU A 139 3.87 -4.87 -7.45
C GLU A 139 3.53 -3.40 -7.18
N LEU A 140 2.94 -2.74 -8.18
CA LEU A 140 2.52 -1.36 -8.05
C LEU A 140 1.35 -1.21 -7.05
N GLN A 141 0.43 -2.18 -6.96
CA GLN A 141 -0.63 -2.21 -5.95
C GLN A 141 -0.05 -2.18 -4.54
N ASN A 142 0.99 -2.97 -4.30
CA ASN A 142 1.66 -3.00 -3.00
C ASN A 142 2.34 -1.66 -2.67
N VAL A 143 2.92 -0.99 -3.67
CA VAL A 143 3.49 0.36 -3.49
C VAL A 143 2.40 1.38 -3.18
N ALA A 144 1.24 1.29 -3.83
CA ALA A 144 0.10 2.15 -3.55
C ALA A 144 -0.46 1.96 -2.13
N ARG A 145 -0.56 0.70 -1.66
CA ARG A 145 -0.94 0.38 -0.27
C ARG A 145 0.05 0.96 0.72
N LEU A 146 1.36 0.79 0.47
CA LEU A 146 2.41 1.38 1.31
C LEU A 146 2.25 2.90 1.42
N LYS A 147 1.94 3.58 0.32
CA LYS A 147 1.70 5.03 0.30
C LYS A 147 0.47 5.42 1.13
N ALA A 148 -0.63 4.67 1.00
CA ALA A 148 -1.85 4.90 1.76
C ALA A 148 -1.62 4.73 3.27
N ILE A 149 -0.97 3.63 3.66
CA ILE A 149 -0.60 3.36 5.06
C ILE A 149 0.26 4.49 5.62
N GLU A 150 1.30 4.90 4.90
CA GLU A 150 2.17 5.99 5.33
C GLU A 150 1.42 7.31 5.55
N MET A 151 0.48 7.64 4.67
CA MET A 151 -0.35 8.85 4.82
C MET A 151 -1.16 8.84 6.12
N VAL A 152 -1.74 7.68 6.48
CA VAL A 152 -2.46 7.49 7.74
C VAL A 152 -1.52 7.57 8.94
N GLU A 153 -0.44 6.81 8.93
CA GLU A 153 0.47 6.70 10.09
C GLU A 153 1.20 8.00 10.40
N LYS A 154 1.57 8.76 9.38
CA LYS A 154 2.30 10.02 9.53
C LYS A 154 1.40 11.26 9.50
N ASP A 155 0.08 11.06 9.50
CA ASP A 155 -0.94 12.13 9.52
C ASP A 155 -0.67 13.22 8.47
N TYR A 156 -0.52 12.80 7.20
CA TYR A 156 -0.39 13.72 6.07
C TYR A 156 -1.25 13.27 4.89
N PHE A 157 -1.59 14.21 4.01
CA PHE A 157 -2.29 13.96 2.75
C PHE A 157 -1.63 14.77 1.64
N SER A 158 -0.75 14.13 0.86
CA SER A 158 0.05 14.78 -0.18
C SER A 158 0.60 13.77 -1.17
N HIS A 159 0.79 14.20 -2.43
CA HIS A 159 1.53 13.44 -3.43
C HIS A 159 2.98 13.20 -3.01
N THR A 160 3.60 14.12 -2.29
CA THR A 160 4.98 14.00 -1.81
C THR A 160 5.01 13.32 -0.45
N SER A 161 5.62 12.13 -0.39
CA SER A 161 5.89 11.39 0.84
C SER A 161 7.05 12.05 1.61
N PRO A 162 6.94 12.18 2.94
CA PRO A 162 8.05 12.61 3.78
C PRO A 162 9.19 11.58 3.84
N THR A 163 8.93 10.31 3.47
CA THR A 163 9.94 9.22 3.47
C THR A 163 10.49 8.96 2.08
N TYR A 164 9.60 8.86 1.08
CA TYR A 164 9.93 8.35 -0.25
C TYR A 164 10.02 9.44 -1.32
N GLY A 165 9.67 10.70 -1.00
CA GLY A 165 9.64 11.81 -1.96
C GLY A 165 8.41 11.79 -2.85
N SER A 166 8.57 12.16 -4.12
CA SER A 166 7.51 12.15 -5.13
C SER A 166 7.03 10.72 -5.44
N PRO A 167 5.85 10.56 -6.05
CA PRO A 167 5.37 9.25 -6.51
C PRO A 167 6.38 8.54 -7.43
N PHE A 168 7.08 9.29 -8.27
CA PHE A 168 8.09 8.75 -9.19
C PHE A 168 9.33 8.25 -8.45
N GLU A 169 9.83 9.01 -7.47
CA GLU A 169 10.93 8.59 -6.61
C GLU A 169 10.57 7.37 -5.78
N MET A 170 9.33 7.29 -5.31
CA MET A 170 8.83 6.11 -4.60
C MET A 170 8.79 4.88 -5.49
N MET A 171 8.27 4.98 -6.73
CA MET A 171 8.29 3.88 -7.70
C MET A 171 9.70 3.41 -8.02
N ASP A 172 10.63 4.35 -8.26
CA ASP A 172 12.03 4.04 -8.56
C ASP A 172 12.71 3.31 -7.39
N GLN A 173 12.47 3.74 -6.14
CA GLN A 173 13.00 3.08 -4.93
C GLN A 173 12.43 1.67 -4.73
N MET A 174 11.21 1.42 -5.20
CA MET A 174 10.53 0.12 -5.13
C MET A 174 10.81 -0.75 -6.36
N GLY A 175 11.66 -0.32 -7.28
CA GLY A 175 12.05 -1.09 -8.47
C GLY A 175 11.00 -1.13 -9.57
N ILE A 176 9.94 -0.31 -9.49
CA ILE A 176 8.88 -0.26 -10.50
C ILE A 176 9.38 0.47 -11.74
N THR A 177 9.36 -0.21 -12.88
CA THR A 177 9.76 0.38 -14.16
C THR A 177 8.53 0.83 -14.96
N TYR A 178 8.58 2.04 -15.50
CA TYR A 178 7.46 2.63 -16.25
C TYR A 178 7.95 3.52 -17.40
N LYS A 179 7.06 3.75 -18.38
CA LYS A 179 7.30 4.76 -19.45
C LYS A 179 6.56 6.06 -19.15
N VAL A 180 5.35 5.94 -18.64
CA VAL A 180 4.50 7.05 -18.20
C VAL A 180 3.77 6.60 -16.95
N ALA A 181 3.72 7.44 -15.95
CA ALA A 181 3.01 7.17 -14.70
C ALA A 181 2.30 8.43 -14.19
N GLY A 182 1.30 8.24 -13.35
CA GLY A 182 0.58 9.29 -12.65
C GLY A 182 -0.01 8.76 -11.35
N GLU A 183 -0.30 9.66 -10.43
CA GLU A 183 -0.91 9.33 -9.14
C GLU A 183 -2.16 10.19 -8.94
N ASN A 184 -3.25 9.57 -8.50
CA ASN A 184 -4.41 10.25 -7.93
C ASN A 184 -4.55 9.81 -6.48
N ILE A 185 -4.83 10.75 -5.59
CA ILE A 185 -5.10 10.48 -4.18
C ILE A 185 -6.48 11.04 -3.82
N ALA A 186 -7.19 10.34 -2.94
CA ALA A 186 -8.46 10.79 -2.38
C ALA A 186 -8.60 10.36 -0.92
N GLY A 187 -9.20 11.20 -0.10
CA GLY A 187 -9.56 10.93 1.29
C GLY A 187 -11.08 10.84 1.44
N ASN A 188 -11.71 9.94 0.69
CA ASN A 188 -13.17 9.76 0.64
C ASN A 188 -13.59 8.48 1.35
N ILE A 189 -14.86 8.40 1.71
CA ILE A 189 -15.44 7.24 2.43
C ILE A 189 -15.84 6.09 1.50
N SER A 190 -15.90 6.32 0.18
CA SER A 190 -16.17 5.27 -0.81
C SER A 190 -15.43 5.48 -2.12
N PRO A 191 -15.21 4.40 -2.90
CA PRO A 191 -14.65 4.47 -4.25
C PRO A 191 -15.45 5.36 -5.19
N GLU A 192 -16.78 5.34 -5.12
CA GLU A 192 -17.67 6.14 -5.96
C GLU A 192 -17.51 7.63 -5.69
N GLU A 193 -17.38 8.02 -4.41
CA GLU A 193 -17.14 9.41 -4.03
C GLU A 193 -15.77 9.89 -4.52
N ALA A 194 -14.73 9.06 -4.38
CA ALA A 194 -13.40 9.38 -4.86
C ALA A 194 -13.39 9.59 -6.38
N ILE A 195 -14.01 8.67 -7.14
CA ILE A 195 -14.12 8.78 -8.59
C ILE A 195 -14.94 10.02 -8.98
N SER A 196 -16.05 10.29 -8.30
CA SER A 196 -16.85 11.49 -8.55
C SER A 196 -16.03 12.75 -8.34
N ALA A 197 -15.22 12.82 -7.30
CA ALA A 197 -14.34 13.95 -7.02
C ALA A 197 -13.27 14.11 -8.12
N TRP A 198 -12.63 13.02 -8.53
CA TRP A 198 -11.64 13.03 -9.62
C TRP A 198 -12.24 13.48 -10.95
N MET A 199 -13.44 12.98 -11.31
CA MET A 199 -14.13 13.36 -12.56
C MET A 199 -14.56 14.82 -12.61
N GLN A 200 -14.67 15.51 -11.47
CA GLN A 200 -15.00 16.91 -11.36
C GLN A 200 -13.77 17.83 -11.28
N SER A 201 -12.58 17.27 -11.16
CA SER A 201 -11.32 17.98 -11.06
C SER A 201 -10.60 18.02 -12.40
N GLU A 202 -10.20 19.21 -12.86
CA GLU A 202 -9.45 19.39 -14.12
C GLU A 202 -8.06 18.72 -14.10
N GLY A 203 -7.51 18.42 -12.92
CA GLY A 203 -6.18 17.84 -12.75
C GLY A 203 -6.14 16.32 -12.83
N HIS A 204 -7.30 15.64 -12.85
CA HIS A 204 -7.40 14.17 -12.78
C HIS A 204 -7.86 13.50 -14.07
#